data_b4448ed5c3266a0345d04e01506838c7
#
_entry.id   b4448ed5c3266a0345d04e01506838c7
#
_cell.length_a   1.000
_cell.length_b   1.000
_cell.length_c   1.000
_cell.angle_alpha   90.00
_cell.angle_beta   90.00
_cell.angle_gamma   90.00
#
_symmetry.space_group_name_H-M   'P 1'
#
loop_
_entity.id
_entity.type
_entity.pdbx_description
1 polymer ?
#
loop_
_entity_poly.entity_id
_entity_poly.type
_entity_poly.pdbx_seq_one_letter_code
_entity_poly.pdbx_strand_id
1 'polypeptide(L)'
;QCDRRQRQMCIRDRYIIVGAGSAGCVLANRLTDDGRHRVLLIEAGPKNNALSLKIPAAVLKNLQSTKYNWAYQGEPEPELGGRVITHDRGKTLGGSSSINGLCFIRGHALDFEGWRQSGCEGWGYADVLPYFKRLENYSGGESEYRGGDGPLAVHRPKPQNPLYKAFIEAGRDAGYQTTDDICGYRQEGFGVFDMSIENGERNSTAKAYHDPARPRKNLTVITNTQVQKILFN
;
A
#
# COMPACT_ATOMS: atom_id res chain seq x y z
N GLN A 1 31.41 -2.08 1.28
CA GLN A 1 31.87 -3.47 1.37
C GLN A 1 30.79 -4.26 2.12
N CYS A 2 30.18 -5.24 1.45
CA CYS A 2 29.23 -6.14 2.10
C CYS A 2 30.02 -7.09 3.01
N ASP A 3 29.66 -7.14 4.29
CA ASP A 3 30.33 -8.02 5.27
C ASP A 3 30.26 -9.49 4.79
N ARG A 4 31.29 -10.27 5.13
CA ARG A 4 31.37 -11.70 4.77
C ARG A 4 30.14 -12.51 5.20
N ARG A 5 29.50 -12.12 6.32
CA ARG A 5 28.24 -12.73 6.78
C ARG A 5 27.05 -12.40 5.87
N GLN A 6 27.00 -11.19 5.32
CA GLN A 6 25.99 -10.79 4.35
C GLN A 6 26.16 -11.52 3.01
N ARG A 7 27.41 -11.71 2.54
CA ARG A 7 27.69 -12.51 1.34
C ARG A 7 27.26 -13.96 1.48
N GLN A 8 27.52 -14.59 2.63
CA GLN A 8 27.09 -16.00 2.87
C GLN A 8 25.57 -16.13 3.00
N MET A 9 24.87 -15.10 3.47
CA MET A 9 23.41 -15.08 3.54
C MET A 9 22.78 -14.95 2.15
N CYS A 10 23.30 -14.07 1.28
CA CYS A 10 22.83 -13.88 -0.09
C CYS A 10 22.99 -15.12 -0.98
N ILE A 11 24.03 -15.94 -0.77
CA ILE A 11 24.27 -17.17 -1.54
C ILE A 11 23.28 -18.29 -1.19
N ARG A 12 22.62 -18.23 -0.02
CA ARG A 12 21.69 -19.26 0.46
C ARG A 12 20.24 -18.96 0.17
N ASP A 13 19.90 -17.71 -0.09
CA ASP A 13 18.51 -17.31 -0.32
C ASP A 13 18.16 -17.42 -1.80
N ARG A 14 16.97 -18.01 -2.08
CA ARG A 14 16.49 -18.20 -3.45
C ARG A 14 15.90 -16.92 -4.04
N TYR A 15 15.32 -16.06 -3.18
CA TYR A 15 14.78 -14.75 -3.56
C TYR A 15 15.28 -13.67 -2.61
N ILE A 16 15.67 -12.54 -3.18
CA ILE A 16 16.01 -11.33 -2.44
C ILE A 16 15.01 -10.25 -2.86
N ILE A 17 14.29 -9.71 -1.89
CA ILE A 17 13.32 -8.64 -2.08
C ILE A 17 13.93 -7.35 -1.53
N VAL A 18 14.09 -6.35 -2.39
CA VAL A 18 14.61 -5.04 -2.02
C VAL A 18 13.43 -4.09 -1.77
N GLY A 19 13.31 -3.64 -0.53
CA GLY A 19 12.25 -2.78 -0.04
C GLY A 19 11.04 -3.57 0.52
N ALA A 20 10.73 -3.35 1.80
CA ALA A 20 9.56 -3.91 2.46
C ALA A 20 8.35 -2.96 2.37
N GLY A 21 8.17 -2.32 1.23
CA GLY A 21 6.97 -1.54 0.90
C GLY A 21 5.76 -2.44 0.63
N SER A 22 4.70 -1.88 0.05
CA SER A 22 3.46 -2.61 -0.21
C SER A 22 3.67 -3.88 -1.03
N ALA A 23 4.38 -3.79 -2.15
CA ALA A 23 4.68 -4.94 -2.99
C ALA A 23 5.62 -5.95 -2.31
N GLY A 24 6.69 -5.46 -1.65
CA GLY A 24 7.66 -6.33 -0.99
C GLY A 24 7.07 -7.15 0.16
N CYS A 25 6.15 -6.57 0.95
CA CYS A 25 5.43 -7.29 1.99
C CYS A 25 4.55 -8.42 1.40
N VAL A 26 3.86 -8.16 0.30
CA VAL A 26 3.04 -9.15 -0.41
C VAL A 26 3.91 -10.29 -0.95
N LEU A 27 4.99 -9.95 -1.66
CA LEU A 27 5.92 -10.93 -2.23
C LEU A 27 6.55 -11.79 -1.13
N ALA A 28 7.03 -11.17 -0.03
CA ALA A 28 7.60 -11.91 1.09
C ALA A 28 6.61 -12.90 1.70
N ASN A 29 5.35 -12.49 1.86
CA ASN A 29 4.30 -13.36 2.36
C ASN A 29 4.04 -14.53 1.40
N ARG A 30 3.77 -14.24 0.12
CA ARG A 30 3.33 -15.24 -0.85
C ARG A 30 4.43 -16.23 -1.22
N LEU A 31 5.67 -15.77 -1.39
CA LEU A 31 6.82 -16.64 -1.72
C LEU A 31 7.24 -17.56 -0.57
N THR A 32 6.88 -17.24 0.67
CA THR A 32 7.22 -18.05 1.84
C THR A 32 6.10 -18.96 2.31
N ASP A 33 4.91 -18.86 1.72
CA ASP A 33 3.70 -19.49 2.23
C ASP A 33 3.74 -21.03 2.21
N ASP A 34 4.25 -21.59 1.15
CA ASP A 34 4.36 -23.05 0.96
C ASP A 34 5.62 -23.67 1.56
N GLY A 35 6.51 -22.87 2.17
CA GLY A 35 7.77 -23.31 2.77
C GLY A 35 8.88 -23.72 1.78
N ARG A 36 8.61 -23.74 0.45
CA ARG A 36 9.56 -24.20 -0.57
C ARG A 36 10.66 -23.20 -0.91
N HIS A 37 10.39 -21.91 -0.71
CA HIS A 37 11.31 -20.84 -1.06
C HIS A 37 11.86 -20.16 0.19
N ARG A 38 13.14 -19.87 0.17
CA ARG A 38 13.79 -19.01 1.16
C ARG A 38 13.82 -17.59 0.63
N VAL A 39 13.43 -16.65 1.45
CA VAL A 39 13.31 -15.24 1.08
C VAL A 39 14.10 -14.38 2.05
N LEU A 40 14.90 -13.47 1.50
CA LEU A 40 15.53 -12.36 2.21
C LEU A 40 14.80 -11.06 1.83
N LEU A 41 14.17 -10.40 2.81
CA LEU A 41 13.55 -9.11 2.66
C LEU A 41 14.44 -8.03 3.28
N ILE A 42 14.84 -7.03 2.50
CA ILE A 42 15.75 -5.95 2.95
C ILE A 42 14.98 -4.63 2.92
N GLU A 43 14.97 -3.91 4.05
CA GLU A 43 14.32 -2.61 4.19
C GLU A 43 15.30 -1.54 4.67
N ALA A 44 15.28 -0.40 4.00
CA ALA A 44 16.15 0.74 4.35
C ALA A 44 15.77 1.37 5.69
N GLY A 45 14.50 1.41 5.99
CA GLY A 45 13.97 1.99 7.23
C GLY A 45 13.93 1.03 8.40
N PRO A 46 13.49 1.51 9.57
CA PRO A 46 13.34 0.70 10.78
C PRO A 46 12.07 -0.14 10.75
N LYS A 47 11.87 -0.93 11.82
CA LYS A 47 10.61 -1.65 12.07
C LYS A 47 9.44 -0.69 12.28
N ASN A 48 8.24 -1.12 11.92
CA ASN A 48 6.98 -0.35 12.00
C ASN A 48 6.28 -0.41 13.37
N ASN A 49 7.02 -0.57 14.46
CA ASN A 49 6.46 -0.78 15.80
C ASN A 49 6.10 0.51 16.57
N ALA A 50 6.35 1.69 15.99
CA ALA A 50 6.01 2.96 16.62
C ALA A 50 4.48 3.16 16.69
N LEU A 51 4.00 3.69 17.83
CA LEU A 51 2.57 3.96 18.02
C LEU A 51 2.00 4.90 16.96
N SER A 52 2.75 5.93 16.53
CA SER A 52 2.32 6.86 15.49
C SER A 52 2.02 6.18 14.14
N LEU A 53 2.70 5.07 13.82
CA LEU A 53 2.45 4.30 12.61
C LEU A 53 1.17 3.44 12.69
N LYS A 54 0.66 3.20 13.89
CA LYS A 54 -0.59 2.47 14.14
C LYS A 54 -1.81 3.37 14.17
N ILE A 55 -1.66 4.57 14.73
CA ILE A 55 -2.77 5.53 14.89
C ILE A 55 -3.14 6.16 13.56
N PRO A 56 -4.39 6.00 13.05
CA PRO A 56 -4.84 6.60 11.79
C PRO A 56 -4.68 8.13 11.75
N ALA A 57 -5.00 8.82 12.82
CA ALA A 57 -4.90 10.28 12.89
C ALA A 57 -3.46 10.84 12.88
N ALA A 58 -2.44 9.98 13.03
CA ALA A 58 -1.04 10.42 13.09
C ALA A 58 -0.37 10.60 11.71
N VAL A 59 -1.14 10.68 10.63
CA VAL A 59 -0.62 10.81 9.25
C VAL A 59 0.36 11.97 9.13
N LEU A 60 -0.04 13.19 9.50
CA LEU A 60 0.82 14.38 9.39
C LEU A 60 2.12 14.24 10.19
N LYS A 61 2.05 13.67 11.39
CA LYS A 61 3.25 13.39 12.20
C LYS A 61 4.21 12.43 11.50
N ASN A 62 3.69 11.43 10.82
CA ASN A 62 4.50 10.44 10.12
C ASN A 62 5.10 11.03 8.84
N LEU A 63 4.36 11.86 8.10
CA LEU A 63 4.86 12.56 6.90
C LEU A 63 5.97 13.56 7.24
N GLN A 64 5.94 14.19 8.41
CA GLN A 64 6.99 15.09 8.91
C GLN A 64 8.21 14.36 9.51
N SER A 65 8.16 13.03 9.62
CA SER A 65 9.21 12.25 10.27
C SER A 65 10.36 11.94 9.33
N THR A 66 11.55 12.43 9.59
CA THR A 66 12.78 12.05 8.87
C THR A 66 13.18 10.59 9.08
N LYS A 67 12.64 9.94 10.12
CA LYS A 67 12.90 8.53 10.41
C LYS A 67 12.07 7.58 9.55
N TYR A 68 10.80 7.93 9.28
CA TYR A 68 9.83 7.07 8.61
C TYR A 68 9.46 7.55 7.22
N ASN A 69 9.98 8.68 6.77
CA ASN A 69 9.72 9.28 5.47
C ASN A 69 11.05 9.59 4.77
N TRP A 70 11.13 9.29 3.48
CA TRP A 70 12.25 9.69 2.63
C TRP A 70 12.22 11.18 2.33
N ALA A 71 11.01 11.76 2.21
CA ALA A 71 10.76 13.16 1.90
C ALA A 71 11.63 13.68 0.74
N TYR A 72 11.61 12.96 -0.40
CA TYR A 72 12.39 13.35 -1.57
C TYR A 72 11.99 14.74 -2.05
N GLN A 73 12.97 15.56 -2.38
CA GLN A 73 12.73 16.86 -2.96
C GLN A 73 12.71 16.73 -4.48
N GLY A 74 11.66 17.24 -5.12
CA GLY A 74 11.59 17.37 -6.56
C GLY A 74 12.50 18.47 -7.08
N GLU A 75 12.63 18.57 -8.40
CA GLU A 75 13.22 19.73 -9.03
C GLU A 75 12.28 20.95 -8.89
N PRO A 76 12.82 22.18 -8.94
CA PRO A 76 11.96 23.37 -8.97
C PRO A 76 11.02 23.36 -10.19
N GLU A 77 9.71 23.50 -9.94
CA GLU A 77 8.67 23.51 -10.97
C GLU A 77 8.45 24.92 -11.53
N PRO A 78 8.88 25.24 -12.76
CA PRO A 78 8.75 26.58 -13.34
C PRO A 78 7.32 27.08 -13.37
N GLU A 79 6.36 26.22 -13.75
CA GLU A 79 4.92 26.52 -13.83
C GLU A 79 4.26 26.77 -12.48
N LEU A 80 4.94 26.42 -11.39
CA LEU A 80 4.53 26.69 -10.01
C LEU A 80 5.39 27.78 -9.34
N GLY A 81 5.96 28.69 -10.13
CA GLY A 81 6.81 29.78 -9.62
C GLY A 81 8.12 29.30 -9.00
N GLY A 82 8.70 28.23 -9.51
CA GLY A 82 9.96 27.66 -9.00
C GLY A 82 9.82 26.88 -7.70
N ARG A 83 8.62 26.50 -7.30
CA ARG A 83 8.36 25.76 -6.06
C ARG A 83 8.92 24.35 -6.13
N VAL A 84 9.63 23.95 -5.07
CA VAL A 84 10.08 22.58 -4.85
C VAL A 84 8.97 21.80 -4.14
N ILE A 85 8.56 20.66 -4.71
CA ILE A 85 7.52 19.79 -4.14
C ILE A 85 8.19 18.63 -3.42
N THR A 86 7.78 18.37 -2.19
CA THR A 86 8.23 17.21 -1.43
C THR A 86 7.40 15.98 -1.81
N HIS A 87 8.08 14.89 -2.15
CA HIS A 87 7.48 13.60 -2.46
C HIS A 87 7.64 12.64 -1.29
N ASP A 88 6.55 12.44 -0.56
CA ASP A 88 6.54 11.56 0.60
C ASP A 88 6.58 10.08 0.17
N ARG A 89 7.52 9.32 0.74
CA ARG A 89 7.63 7.86 0.57
C ARG A 89 8.03 7.24 1.91
N GLY A 90 7.29 6.20 2.30
CA GLY A 90 7.56 5.52 3.57
C GLY A 90 8.92 4.83 3.59
N LYS A 91 9.64 4.99 4.70
CA LYS A 91 10.96 4.42 5.01
C LYS A 91 10.83 3.55 6.26
N THR A 92 10.14 2.45 6.14
CA THR A 92 9.87 1.48 7.23
C THR A 92 9.22 0.23 6.66
N LEU A 93 9.09 -0.84 7.45
CA LEU A 93 8.27 -1.99 7.08
C LEU A 93 6.84 -1.54 6.73
N GLY A 94 6.31 -1.99 5.60
CA GLY A 94 5.05 -1.55 5.00
C GLY A 94 5.20 -0.35 4.06
N GLY A 95 6.37 0.31 4.04
CA GLY A 95 6.63 1.46 3.18
C GLY A 95 5.59 2.56 3.31
N SER A 96 5.13 3.11 2.19
CA SER A 96 4.15 4.20 2.18
C SER A 96 2.78 3.81 2.74
N SER A 97 2.40 2.53 2.76
CA SER A 97 1.17 2.09 3.43
C SER A 97 1.19 2.32 4.94
N SER A 98 2.39 2.43 5.54
CA SER A 98 2.57 2.72 6.97
C SER A 98 2.47 4.20 7.31
N ILE A 99 2.51 5.12 6.32
CA ILE A 99 2.49 6.58 6.56
C ILE A 99 1.41 7.34 5.76
N ASN A 100 0.76 6.72 4.77
CA ASN A 100 -0.22 7.35 3.90
C ASN A 100 -1.52 7.75 4.62
N GLY A 101 -2.43 8.42 3.90
CA GLY A 101 -3.74 8.86 4.39
C GLY A 101 -4.79 7.76 4.55
N LEU A 102 -4.43 6.49 4.40
CA LEU A 102 -5.31 5.31 4.58
C LEU A 102 -6.44 5.15 3.55
N CYS A 103 -6.73 6.15 2.72
CA CYS A 103 -7.80 6.04 1.72
C CYS A 103 -7.55 4.83 0.81
N PHE A 104 -8.55 3.96 0.72
CA PHE A 104 -8.52 2.80 -0.14
C PHE A 104 -9.35 3.09 -1.39
N ILE A 105 -8.69 3.07 -2.53
CA ILE A 105 -9.30 3.25 -3.84
C ILE A 105 -8.51 2.43 -4.87
N ARG A 106 -9.18 2.01 -5.92
CA ARG A 106 -8.56 1.31 -7.07
C ARG A 106 -8.44 2.26 -8.25
N GLY A 107 -7.56 1.95 -9.20
CA GLY A 107 -7.57 2.57 -10.52
C GLY A 107 -8.91 2.37 -11.21
N HIS A 108 -9.32 3.31 -12.05
CA HIS A 108 -10.55 3.20 -12.83
C HIS A 108 -10.43 2.04 -13.84
N ALA A 109 -11.53 1.38 -14.15
CA ALA A 109 -11.53 0.26 -15.10
C ALA A 109 -10.90 0.63 -16.45
N LEU A 110 -11.13 1.86 -16.93
CA LEU A 110 -10.56 2.37 -18.18
C LEU A 110 -9.03 2.57 -18.13
N ASP A 111 -8.43 2.78 -16.94
CA ASP A 111 -6.97 2.86 -16.81
C ASP A 111 -6.33 1.51 -17.20
N PHE A 112 -6.89 0.41 -16.69
CA PHE A 112 -6.42 -0.94 -16.99
C PHE A 112 -6.69 -1.34 -18.44
N GLU A 113 -7.87 -0.97 -18.98
CA GLU A 113 -8.17 -1.18 -20.39
C GLU A 113 -7.22 -0.39 -21.30
N GLY A 114 -6.85 0.82 -20.92
CA GLY A 114 -5.83 1.62 -21.61
C GLY A 114 -4.47 0.91 -21.62
N TRP A 115 -4.05 0.31 -20.51
CA TRP A 115 -2.82 -0.50 -20.45
C TRP A 115 -2.89 -1.70 -21.37
N ARG A 116 -3.99 -2.45 -21.34
CA ARG A 116 -4.19 -3.59 -22.23
C ARG A 116 -4.11 -3.19 -23.71
N GLN A 117 -4.78 -2.09 -24.08
CA GLN A 117 -4.76 -1.56 -25.44
C GLN A 117 -3.36 -1.07 -25.87
N SER A 118 -2.53 -0.64 -24.92
CA SER A 118 -1.14 -0.26 -25.13
C SER A 118 -0.17 -1.46 -25.23
N GLY A 119 -0.68 -2.71 -25.24
CA GLY A 119 0.11 -3.92 -25.42
C GLY A 119 0.42 -4.67 -24.12
N CYS A 120 -0.10 -4.22 -22.96
CA CYS A 120 0.04 -4.95 -21.70
C CYS A 120 -1.06 -6.02 -21.57
N GLU A 121 -0.91 -7.13 -22.33
CA GLU A 121 -1.84 -8.26 -22.26
C GLU A 121 -1.92 -8.82 -20.84
N GLY A 122 -3.14 -9.20 -20.40
CA GLY A 122 -3.38 -9.68 -19.03
C GLY A 122 -3.49 -8.58 -17.97
N TRP A 123 -3.52 -7.31 -18.37
CA TRP A 123 -3.70 -6.16 -17.48
C TRP A 123 -5.02 -5.41 -17.67
N GLY A 124 -5.97 -5.97 -18.43
CA GLY A 124 -7.33 -5.44 -18.50
C GLY A 124 -8.05 -5.52 -17.15
N TYR A 125 -9.11 -4.74 -16.98
CA TYR A 125 -9.81 -4.69 -15.68
C TYR A 125 -10.33 -6.07 -15.23
N ALA A 126 -10.86 -6.88 -16.14
CA ALA A 126 -11.30 -8.24 -15.85
C ALA A 126 -10.15 -9.15 -15.37
N ASP A 127 -8.93 -8.92 -15.86
CA ASP A 127 -7.75 -9.70 -15.47
C ASP A 127 -7.26 -9.33 -14.07
N VAL A 128 -7.33 -8.03 -13.69
CA VAL A 128 -6.80 -7.53 -12.42
C VAL A 128 -7.83 -7.56 -11.28
N LEU A 129 -9.13 -7.55 -11.57
CA LEU A 129 -10.20 -7.57 -10.56
C LEU A 129 -10.10 -8.74 -9.58
N PRO A 130 -9.81 -10.00 -10.00
CA PRO A 130 -9.62 -11.11 -9.06
C PRO A 130 -8.51 -10.87 -8.04
N TYR A 131 -7.45 -10.16 -8.42
CA TYR A 131 -6.35 -9.80 -7.51
C TYR A 131 -6.76 -8.70 -6.53
N PHE A 132 -7.54 -7.71 -6.95
CA PHE A 132 -8.14 -6.73 -6.05
C PHE A 132 -9.06 -7.38 -5.03
N LYS A 133 -9.90 -8.30 -5.43
CA LYS A 133 -10.76 -9.07 -4.52
C LYS A 133 -9.93 -9.91 -3.55
N ARG A 134 -8.92 -10.63 -4.05
CA ARG A 134 -8.04 -11.50 -3.25
C ARG A 134 -7.27 -10.76 -2.15
N LEU A 135 -6.93 -9.48 -2.34
CA LEU A 135 -6.20 -8.72 -1.33
C LEU A 135 -7.09 -8.16 -0.23
N GLU A 136 -8.39 -7.98 -0.50
CA GLU A 136 -9.31 -7.17 0.28
C GLU A 136 -10.19 -7.99 1.21
N ASN A 137 -10.33 -7.52 2.45
CA ASN A 137 -11.38 -7.92 3.39
C ASN A 137 -12.26 -6.71 3.67
N TYR A 138 -13.30 -6.54 2.86
CA TYR A 138 -14.18 -5.39 2.93
C TYR A 138 -15.24 -5.56 4.02
N SER A 139 -15.41 -4.55 4.88
CA SER A 139 -16.35 -4.58 5.99
C SER A 139 -17.84 -4.67 5.58
N GLY A 140 -18.16 -4.36 4.33
CA GLY A 140 -19.49 -4.51 3.73
C GLY A 140 -19.76 -5.90 3.16
N GLY A 141 -18.77 -6.81 3.23
CA GLY A 141 -18.87 -8.16 2.69
C GLY A 141 -18.46 -8.29 1.22
N GLU A 142 -18.42 -9.53 0.75
CA GLU A 142 -18.08 -9.85 -0.63
C GLU A 142 -19.17 -9.42 -1.61
N SER A 143 -18.76 -8.99 -2.81
CA SER A 143 -19.64 -8.69 -3.93
C SER A 143 -18.98 -9.03 -5.27
N GLU A 144 -19.62 -8.69 -6.39
CA GLU A 144 -19.02 -8.81 -7.71
C GLU A 144 -17.66 -8.07 -7.78
N TYR A 145 -17.56 -6.90 -7.15
CA TYR A 145 -16.37 -6.02 -7.20
C TYR A 145 -15.50 -6.08 -5.94
N ARG A 146 -16.01 -6.55 -4.82
CA ARG A 146 -15.34 -6.49 -3.51
C ARG A 146 -14.95 -7.87 -3.01
N GLY A 147 -13.79 -7.95 -2.33
CA GLY A 147 -13.36 -9.15 -1.62
C GLY A 147 -13.76 -9.14 -0.15
N GLY A 148 -14.00 -10.32 0.46
CA GLY A 148 -14.46 -10.44 1.84
C GLY A 148 -13.53 -11.20 2.78
N ASP A 149 -12.44 -11.80 2.27
CA ASP A 149 -11.57 -12.71 3.05
C ASP A 149 -10.06 -12.45 2.84
N GLY A 150 -9.71 -11.39 2.12
CA GLY A 150 -8.31 -11.02 1.89
C GLY A 150 -7.62 -10.50 3.16
N PRO A 151 -6.29 -10.41 3.15
CA PRO A 151 -5.53 -10.00 4.33
C PRO A 151 -5.59 -8.51 4.65
N LEU A 152 -5.95 -7.66 3.68
CA LEU A 152 -6.04 -6.22 3.88
C LEU A 152 -7.46 -5.83 4.32
N ALA A 153 -7.62 -5.47 5.58
CA ALA A 153 -8.89 -4.97 6.08
C ALA A 153 -9.22 -3.60 5.48
N VAL A 154 -10.41 -3.49 4.90
CA VAL A 154 -10.95 -2.27 4.31
C VAL A 154 -12.30 -1.95 4.97
N HIS A 155 -12.33 -0.83 5.67
CA HIS A 155 -13.49 -0.40 6.44
C HIS A 155 -14.16 0.80 5.77
N ARG A 156 -15.50 0.74 5.64
CA ARG A 156 -16.30 1.91 5.29
C ARG A 156 -16.66 2.71 6.54
N PRO A 157 -16.08 3.90 6.73
CA PRO A 157 -16.43 4.72 7.88
C PRO A 157 -17.86 5.25 7.75
N LYS A 158 -18.48 5.50 8.91
CA LYS A 158 -19.76 6.21 8.98
C LYS A 158 -19.48 7.67 9.37
N PRO A 159 -19.43 8.60 8.40
CA PRO A 159 -19.10 9.99 8.71
C PRO A 159 -20.20 10.59 9.60
N GLN A 160 -19.77 11.13 10.74
CA GLN A 160 -20.69 11.73 11.72
C GLN A 160 -20.77 13.25 11.60
N ASN A 161 -19.78 13.87 10.94
CA ASN A 161 -19.78 15.32 10.75
C ASN A 161 -20.90 15.71 9.78
N PRO A 162 -21.85 16.60 10.18
CA PRO A 162 -22.96 17.00 9.33
C PRO A 162 -22.53 17.69 8.04
N LEU A 163 -21.37 18.34 8.01
CA LEU A 163 -20.80 18.92 6.79
C LEU A 163 -20.49 17.90 5.72
N TYR A 164 -20.19 16.65 6.10
CA TYR A 164 -19.93 15.59 5.14
C TYR A 164 -21.21 15.24 4.34
N LYS A 165 -22.33 15.12 5.05
CA LYS A 165 -23.63 14.88 4.41
C LYS A 165 -24.03 16.05 3.53
N ALA A 166 -23.91 17.29 4.05
CA ALA A 166 -24.20 18.50 3.30
C ALA A 166 -23.35 18.61 2.02
N PHE A 167 -22.07 18.21 2.06
CA PHE A 167 -21.20 18.20 0.89
C PHE A 167 -21.67 17.23 -0.20
N ILE A 168 -22.09 16.01 0.17
CA ILE A 168 -22.63 15.03 -0.79
C ILE A 168 -23.97 15.53 -1.36
N GLU A 169 -24.84 16.11 -0.54
CA GLU A 169 -26.10 16.71 -0.97
C GLU A 169 -25.88 17.86 -1.94
N ALA A 170 -24.97 18.78 -1.63
CA ALA A 170 -24.60 19.89 -2.51
C ALA A 170 -24.06 19.40 -3.87
N GLY A 171 -23.28 18.31 -3.89
CA GLY A 171 -22.86 17.69 -5.13
C GLY A 171 -24.02 17.17 -5.97
N ARG A 172 -25.03 16.56 -5.34
CA ARG A 172 -26.25 16.11 -5.99
C ARG A 172 -27.07 17.26 -6.54
N ASP A 173 -27.24 18.32 -5.75
CA ASP A 173 -27.99 19.54 -6.13
C ASP A 173 -27.31 20.27 -7.30
N ALA A 174 -25.98 20.18 -7.39
CA ALA A 174 -25.20 20.66 -8.53
C ALA A 174 -25.23 19.74 -9.77
N GLY A 175 -26.01 18.66 -9.73
CA GLY A 175 -26.18 17.73 -10.86
C GLY A 175 -25.13 16.63 -10.97
N TYR A 176 -24.23 16.49 -9.99
CA TYR A 176 -23.26 15.41 -9.98
C TYR A 176 -23.85 14.11 -9.48
N GLN A 177 -23.31 13.01 -9.97
CA GLN A 177 -23.69 11.67 -9.52
C GLN A 177 -23.18 11.39 -8.09
N THR A 178 -23.90 10.54 -7.38
CA THR A 178 -23.44 9.96 -6.11
C THR A 178 -23.11 8.49 -6.30
N THR A 179 -22.15 7.98 -5.53
CA THR A 179 -21.81 6.56 -5.50
C THR A 179 -21.81 6.03 -4.07
N ASP A 180 -22.39 4.86 -3.89
CA ASP A 180 -22.36 4.14 -2.62
C ASP A 180 -21.11 3.30 -2.46
N ASP A 181 -20.36 3.04 -3.55
CA ASP A 181 -19.14 2.28 -3.53
C ASP A 181 -18.14 2.76 -4.61
N ILE A 182 -17.10 3.47 -4.15
CA ILE A 182 -16.01 3.99 -5.00
C ILE A 182 -15.08 2.89 -5.57
N CYS A 183 -15.23 1.65 -5.13
CA CYS A 183 -14.53 0.49 -5.69
C CYS A 183 -15.49 -0.52 -6.33
N GLY A 184 -16.77 -0.15 -6.45
CA GLY A 184 -17.82 -0.95 -7.07
C GLY A 184 -17.99 -0.69 -8.58
N TYR A 185 -19.20 -0.95 -9.07
CA TYR A 185 -19.56 -0.77 -10.49
C TYR A 185 -19.36 0.67 -10.98
N ARG A 186 -19.72 1.66 -10.13
CA ARG A 186 -19.57 3.08 -10.46
C ARG A 186 -18.58 3.73 -9.50
N GLN A 187 -17.39 4.00 -9.99
CA GLN A 187 -16.35 4.65 -9.21
C GLN A 187 -16.53 6.17 -9.14
N GLU A 188 -17.00 6.79 -10.22
CA GLU A 188 -17.19 8.24 -10.30
C GLU A 188 -18.42 8.69 -9.52
N GLY A 189 -18.27 9.80 -8.77
CA GLY A 189 -19.34 10.43 -8.03
C GLY A 189 -18.93 10.87 -6.63
N PHE A 190 -19.86 11.55 -5.97
CA PHE A 190 -19.73 11.91 -4.56
C PHE A 190 -20.04 10.69 -3.69
N GLY A 191 -19.12 10.29 -2.85
CA GLY A 191 -19.27 9.11 -2.01
C GLY A 191 -18.32 9.10 -0.82
N VAL A 192 -18.44 8.07 0.02
CA VAL A 192 -17.58 7.87 1.20
C VAL A 192 -16.35 7.09 0.80
N PHE A 193 -15.16 7.60 1.15
CA PHE A 193 -13.92 6.84 1.00
C PHE A 193 -13.84 5.69 1.98
N ASP A 194 -13.48 4.51 1.48
CA ASP A 194 -13.08 3.39 2.31
C ASP A 194 -11.67 3.61 2.87
N MET A 195 -11.40 3.00 4.01
CA MET A 195 -10.15 3.20 4.75
C MET A 195 -9.51 1.86 5.08
N SER A 196 -8.19 1.77 4.91
CA SER A 196 -7.40 0.61 5.36
C SER A 196 -7.19 0.66 6.88
N ILE A 197 -8.26 0.39 7.63
CA ILE A 197 -8.32 0.42 9.10
C ILE A 197 -8.93 -0.89 9.59
N GLU A 198 -8.37 -1.41 10.67
CA GLU A 198 -8.85 -2.59 11.39
C GLU A 198 -8.79 -2.34 12.89
N ASN A 199 -9.92 -2.53 13.59
CA ASN A 199 -10.02 -2.34 15.03
C ASN A 199 -9.46 -0.99 15.54
N GLY A 200 -9.70 0.09 14.78
CA GLY A 200 -9.21 1.43 15.11
C GLY A 200 -7.74 1.70 14.80
N GLU A 201 -7.01 0.71 14.29
CA GLU A 201 -5.61 0.84 13.90
C GLU A 201 -5.46 0.83 12.37
N ARG A 202 -4.38 1.48 11.88
CA ARG A 202 -3.93 1.37 10.50
C ARG A 202 -3.69 -0.10 10.13
N ASN A 203 -4.29 -0.57 9.05
CA ASN A 203 -3.98 -1.85 8.43
C ASN A 203 -3.04 -1.62 7.25
N SER A 204 -1.73 -1.47 7.54
CA SER A 204 -0.69 -1.37 6.53
C SER A 204 -0.37 -2.74 5.93
N THR A 205 0.32 -2.78 4.80
CA THR A 205 0.79 -4.05 4.22
C THR A 205 1.79 -4.79 5.12
N ALA A 206 2.48 -4.09 6.01
CA ALA A 206 3.26 -4.77 7.05
C ALA A 206 2.34 -5.56 7.98
N LYS A 207 1.27 -4.94 8.49
CA LYS A 207 0.29 -5.62 9.36
C LYS A 207 -0.44 -6.74 8.62
N ALA A 208 -0.88 -6.48 7.38
CA ALA A 208 -1.69 -7.42 6.61
C ALA A 208 -0.90 -8.63 6.07
N TYR A 209 0.36 -8.45 5.69
CA TYR A 209 1.14 -9.48 5.00
C TYR A 209 2.44 -9.87 5.72
N HIS A 210 3.26 -8.88 6.12
CA HIS A 210 4.56 -9.18 6.73
C HIS A 210 4.41 -9.82 8.13
N ASP A 211 3.56 -9.26 9.00
CA ASP A 211 3.44 -9.74 10.37
C ASP A 211 2.96 -11.20 10.47
N PRO A 212 1.98 -11.66 9.65
CA PRO A 212 1.64 -13.09 9.59
C PRO A 212 2.76 -13.98 9.04
N ALA A 213 3.61 -13.47 8.15
CA ALA A 213 4.72 -14.23 7.59
C ALA A 213 5.97 -14.24 8.49
N ARG A 214 6.11 -13.27 9.39
CA ARG A 214 7.29 -13.09 10.25
C ARG A 214 7.73 -14.32 11.04
N PRO A 215 6.84 -15.21 11.55
CA PRO A 215 7.25 -16.41 12.26
C PRO A 215 7.82 -17.51 11.36
N ARG A 216 7.71 -17.40 10.05
CA ARG A 216 8.13 -18.43 9.10
C ARG A 216 9.64 -18.54 9.07
N LYS A 217 10.16 -19.78 9.20
CA LYS A 217 11.61 -20.05 9.23
C LYS A 217 12.32 -19.78 7.91
N ASN A 218 11.59 -19.72 6.81
CA ASN A 218 12.08 -19.46 5.47
C ASN A 218 12.01 -17.97 5.06
N LEU A 219 11.65 -17.07 5.98
CA LEU A 219 11.70 -15.62 5.80
C LEU A 219 12.77 -15.01 6.71
N THR A 220 13.72 -14.31 6.10
CA THR A 220 14.69 -13.46 6.80
C THR A 220 14.41 -12.02 6.50
N VAL A 221 14.31 -11.15 7.51
CA VAL A 221 14.04 -9.73 7.36
C VAL A 221 15.18 -8.91 7.96
N ILE A 222 15.78 -8.03 7.16
CA ILE A 222 16.81 -7.08 7.59
C ILE A 222 16.27 -5.67 7.42
N THR A 223 16.29 -4.91 8.50
CA THR A 223 15.88 -3.49 8.52
C THR A 223 17.08 -2.57 8.71
N ASN A 224 16.91 -1.26 8.51
CA ASN A 224 17.98 -0.25 8.57
C ASN A 224 19.14 -0.56 7.60
N THR A 225 18.82 -1.16 6.45
CA THR A 225 19.79 -1.59 5.46
C THR A 225 19.37 -1.11 4.07
N GLN A 226 20.06 -0.10 3.57
CA GLN A 226 19.83 0.43 2.23
C GLN A 226 20.65 -0.34 1.20
N VAL A 227 19.96 -0.91 0.20
CA VAL A 227 20.61 -1.54 -0.96
C VAL A 227 21.12 -0.43 -1.89
N GLN A 228 22.40 -0.47 -2.22
CA GLN A 228 23.05 0.54 -3.08
C GLN A 228 22.97 0.15 -4.55
N LYS A 229 23.25 -1.12 -4.87
CA LYS A 229 23.20 -1.66 -6.23
C LYS A 229 23.12 -3.19 -6.25
N ILE A 230 22.64 -3.71 -7.36
CA ILE A 230 22.71 -5.14 -7.69
C ILE A 230 23.99 -5.37 -8.49
N LEU A 231 24.77 -6.39 -8.09
CA LEU A 231 25.96 -6.82 -8.80
C LEU A 231 25.63 -8.14 -9.53
N PHE A 232 25.89 -8.16 -10.81
CA PHE A 232 25.80 -9.39 -11.63
C PHE A 232 27.22 -9.98 -11.80
N ASN A 233 27.34 -11.28 -11.71
CA ASN A 233 28.57 -12.02 -11.96
C ASN A 233 28.67 -12.38 -13.44
#